data_17677eb49c1403884ee909074e5a0247
#
_entry.id   17677eb49c1403884ee909074e5a0247
#
_cell.length_a   1.000
_cell.length_b   1.000
_cell.length_c   1.000
_cell.angle_alpha   90.00
_cell.angle_beta   90.00
_cell.angle_gamma   90.00
#
_symmetry.space_group_name_H-M   'P 1'
#
loop_
_entity.id
_entity.type
_entity.pdbx_description
1 polymer ?
#
loop_
_entity_poly.entity_id
_entity_poly.type
_entity_poly.pdbx_seq_one_letter_code
_entity_poly.pdbx_strand_id
1 'polypeptide(L)'
;MKFNLLIIIFFIFLSNDGYAIKNKILFKVNNEIITSIDLLEETKFLKAINEELENVDNSVIYEISKKSIIRNKIKEIELNKKIENAKIKEDDLKKILLSYFSRFNINTEIQLENFLKQKKINKKYIEKKIYTEILWNEYIFVKY
;
A
#
# COMPACT_ATOMS: atom_id res chain seq x y z
N MET A 1 -45.04 -26.89 6.11
CA MET A 1 -44.78 -25.68 5.31
C MET A 1 -43.78 -24.67 5.91
N LYS A 2 -43.73 -24.47 7.22
CA LYS A 2 -42.78 -23.49 7.83
C LYS A 2 -41.30 -23.90 7.77
N PHE A 3 -40.99 -25.19 7.74
CA PHE A 3 -39.61 -25.72 7.71
C PHE A 3 -38.91 -25.46 6.38
N ASN A 4 -39.63 -25.56 5.26
CA ASN A 4 -39.07 -25.32 3.92
C ASN A 4 -38.75 -23.83 3.67
N LEU A 5 -39.49 -22.91 4.31
CA LEU A 5 -39.25 -21.48 4.19
C LEU A 5 -37.90 -21.08 4.86
N LEU A 6 -37.59 -21.70 6.01
CA LEU A 6 -36.34 -21.46 6.76
C LEU A 6 -35.11 -21.93 5.98
N ILE A 7 -35.21 -23.05 5.24
CA ILE A 7 -34.13 -23.55 4.38
C ILE A 7 -33.89 -22.60 3.21
N ILE A 8 -34.93 -22.05 2.59
CA ILE A 8 -34.79 -21.10 1.48
C ILE A 8 -34.11 -19.79 1.95
N ILE A 9 -34.49 -19.28 3.12
CA ILE A 9 -33.84 -18.09 3.70
C ILE A 9 -32.37 -18.36 4.00
N PHE A 10 -32.01 -19.55 4.50
CA PHE A 10 -30.62 -19.92 4.77
C PHE A 10 -29.76 -19.95 3.50
N PHE A 11 -30.30 -20.44 2.37
CA PHE A 11 -29.61 -20.46 1.07
C PHE A 11 -29.39 -19.05 0.48
N ILE A 12 -30.25 -18.07 0.75
CA ILE A 12 -30.09 -16.69 0.27
C ILE A 12 -28.92 -16.00 1.00
N PHE A 13 -28.62 -16.36 2.25
CA PHE A 13 -27.49 -15.82 3.01
C PHE A 13 -26.13 -16.41 2.61
N LEU A 14 -26.09 -17.52 1.85
CA LEU A 14 -24.86 -18.15 1.38
C LEU A 14 -24.32 -17.57 0.05
N SER A 15 -25.10 -16.77 -0.65
CA SER A 15 -24.69 -16.13 -1.92
C SER A 15 -24.00 -14.75 -1.68
N ASN A 16 -23.03 -14.69 -0.76
CA ASN A 16 -22.08 -13.59 -0.74
C ASN A 16 -21.03 -13.87 -1.83
N ASP A 17 -21.28 -13.39 -3.04
CA ASP A 17 -20.25 -13.31 -4.08
C ASP A 17 -19.15 -12.37 -3.58
N GLY A 18 -18.16 -12.94 -2.92
CA GLY A 18 -16.92 -12.23 -2.61
C GLY A 18 -16.25 -11.87 -3.93
N TYR A 19 -16.31 -10.62 -4.34
CA TYR A 19 -15.53 -10.10 -5.46
C TYR A 19 -14.05 -10.25 -5.14
N ALA A 20 -13.47 -11.39 -5.45
CA ALA A 20 -12.03 -11.60 -5.38
C ALA A 20 -11.38 -10.71 -6.45
N ILE A 21 -10.62 -9.71 -6.03
CA ILE A 21 -9.80 -8.92 -6.95
C ILE A 21 -8.83 -9.88 -7.62
N LYS A 22 -9.05 -10.17 -8.91
CA LYS A 22 -8.18 -11.05 -9.67
C LYS A 22 -6.81 -10.38 -9.82
N ASN A 23 -5.80 -10.92 -9.14
CA ASN A 23 -4.45 -10.41 -9.26
C ASN A 23 -3.91 -10.64 -10.68
N LYS A 24 -3.57 -9.56 -11.38
CA LYS A 24 -3.05 -9.58 -12.76
C LYS A 24 -1.69 -8.89 -12.78
N ILE A 25 -0.77 -9.42 -13.58
CA ILE A 25 0.46 -8.73 -13.92
C ILE A 25 0.09 -7.58 -14.86
N LEU A 26 0.46 -6.35 -14.47
CA LEU A 26 0.20 -5.16 -15.27
C LEU A 26 1.42 -4.81 -16.14
N PHE A 27 2.60 -4.81 -15.55
CA PHE A 27 3.86 -4.50 -16.23
C PHE A 27 5.06 -4.99 -15.41
N LYS A 28 6.25 -4.87 -15.99
CA LYS A 28 7.53 -5.21 -15.37
C LYS A 28 8.46 -4.01 -15.35
N VAL A 29 9.27 -3.90 -14.31
CA VAL A 29 10.39 -2.97 -14.19
C VAL A 29 11.64 -3.80 -13.99
N ASN A 30 12.49 -3.93 -15.01
CA ASN A 30 13.51 -4.96 -15.10
C ASN A 30 12.89 -6.37 -14.90
N ASN A 31 13.35 -7.13 -13.90
CA ASN A 31 12.82 -8.45 -13.57
C ASN A 31 11.69 -8.42 -12.52
N GLU A 32 11.37 -7.24 -11.99
CA GLU A 32 10.34 -7.08 -10.96
C GLU A 32 8.95 -6.91 -11.59
N ILE A 33 7.99 -7.68 -11.08
CA ILE A 33 6.60 -7.67 -11.55
C ILE A 33 5.82 -6.65 -10.74
N ILE A 34 4.96 -5.87 -11.40
CA ILE A 34 3.97 -5.01 -10.77
C ILE A 34 2.58 -5.54 -11.14
N THR A 35 1.77 -5.74 -10.10
CA THR A 35 0.45 -6.35 -10.21
C THR A 35 -0.68 -5.32 -10.03
N SER A 36 -1.90 -5.75 -10.32
CA SER A 36 -3.10 -4.94 -10.06
C SER A 36 -3.30 -4.66 -8.56
N ILE A 37 -2.86 -5.57 -7.67
CA ILE A 37 -2.94 -5.35 -6.23
C ILE A 37 -1.93 -4.28 -5.80
N ASP A 38 -0.69 -4.32 -6.32
CA ASP A 38 0.32 -3.31 -6.01
C ASP A 38 -0.16 -1.91 -6.42
N LEU A 39 -0.75 -1.80 -7.62
CA LEU A 39 -1.31 -0.53 -8.10
C LEU A 39 -2.48 -0.06 -7.25
N LEU A 40 -3.34 -0.96 -6.80
CA LEU A 40 -4.45 -0.64 -5.91
C LEU A 40 -3.96 -0.12 -4.56
N GLU A 41 -2.97 -0.77 -3.95
CA GLU A 41 -2.39 -0.32 -2.67
C GLU A 41 -1.72 1.05 -2.81
N GLU A 42 -1.00 1.29 -3.93
CA GLU A 42 -0.42 2.60 -4.21
C GLU A 42 -1.49 3.68 -4.36
N THR A 43 -2.57 3.38 -5.08
CA THR A 43 -3.69 4.32 -5.26
C THR A 43 -4.36 4.68 -3.93
N LYS A 44 -4.62 3.68 -3.07
CA LYS A 44 -5.17 3.90 -1.73
C LYS A 44 -4.24 4.78 -0.89
N PHE A 45 -2.95 4.48 -0.90
CA PHE A 45 -1.96 5.25 -0.17
C PHE A 45 -1.93 6.71 -0.63
N LEU A 46 -1.82 6.95 -1.93
CA LEU A 46 -1.76 8.31 -2.48
C LEU A 46 -3.01 9.13 -2.14
N LYS A 47 -4.19 8.53 -2.26
CA LYS A 47 -5.46 9.18 -1.87
C LYS A 47 -5.51 9.45 -0.36
N ALA A 48 -4.96 8.56 0.47
CA ALA A 48 -4.99 8.72 1.92
C ALA A 48 -4.08 9.85 2.42
N ILE A 49 -2.96 10.11 1.73
CA ILE A 49 -2.02 11.17 2.11
C ILE A 49 -2.24 12.50 1.37
N ASN A 50 -3.12 12.51 0.38
CA ASN A 50 -3.48 13.71 -0.37
C ASN A 50 -4.98 13.68 -0.73
N GLU A 51 -5.77 14.43 0.02
CA GLU A 51 -7.24 14.49 -0.14
C GLU A 51 -7.66 15.04 -1.52
N GLU A 52 -6.84 15.88 -2.16
CA GLU A 52 -7.13 16.38 -3.50
C GLU A 52 -7.26 15.25 -4.54
N LEU A 53 -6.55 14.14 -4.30
CA LEU A 53 -6.61 12.97 -5.19
C LEU A 53 -7.87 12.12 -5.01
N GLU A 54 -8.70 12.35 -4.00
CA GLU A 54 -9.94 11.59 -3.81
C GLU A 54 -10.95 11.86 -4.95
N ASN A 55 -10.98 13.10 -5.47
CA ASN A 55 -11.94 13.55 -6.49
C ASN A 55 -11.36 13.57 -7.91
N VAL A 56 -10.15 13.06 -8.10
CA VAL A 56 -9.50 13.01 -9.41
C VAL A 56 -10.05 11.85 -10.25
N ASP A 57 -10.17 12.05 -11.55
CA ASP A 57 -10.61 11.01 -12.50
C ASP A 57 -9.79 9.72 -12.37
N ASN A 58 -10.47 8.58 -12.53
CA ASN A 58 -9.84 7.27 -12.40
C ASN A 58 -8.66 7.05 -13.37
N SER A 59 -8.71 7.63 -14.55
CA SER A 59 -7.60 7.56 -15.52
C SER A 59 -6.38 8.35 -15.04
N VAL A 60 -6.60 9.53 -14.47
CA VAL A 60 -5.52 10.40 -13.96
C VAL A 60 -4.88 9.78 -12.71
N ILE A 61 -5.69 9.33 -11.74
CA ILE A 61 -5.15 8.68 -10.54
C ILE A 61 -4.41 7.37 -10.87
N TYR A 62 -4.87 6.62 -11.88
CA TYR A 62 -4.19 5.45 -12.39
C TYR A 62 -2.77 5.80 -12.87
N GLU A 63 -2.61 6.83 -13.71
CA GLU A 63 -1.30 7.23 -14.22
C GLU A 63 -0.39 7.81 -13.14
N ILE A 64 -0.93 8.54 -12.15
CA ILE A 64 -0.18 9.03 -11.00
C ILE A 64 0.34 7.83 -10.18
N SER A 65 -0.52 6.89 -9.86
CA SER A 65 -0.18 5.69 -9.08
C SER A 65 0.85 4.82 -9.81
N LYS A 66 0.68 4.64 -11.12
CA LYS A 66 1.61 3.91 -11.96
C LYS A 66 3.02 4.54 -11.98
N LYS A 67 3.10 5.85 -12.14
CA LYS A 67 4.39 6.58 -12.08
C LYS A 67 5.04 6.48 -10.72
N SER A 68 4.25 6.56 -9.66
CA SER A 68 4.74 6.46 -8.29
C SER A 68 5.30 5.07 -7.99
N ILE A 69 4.56 4.01 -8.32
CA ILE A 69 5.00 2.64 -8.05
C ILE A 69 6.23 2.24 -8.88
N ILE A 70 6.33 2.69 -10.14
CA ILE A 70 7.50 2.47 -10.97
C ILE A 70 8.73 3.13 -10.33
N ARG A 71 8.61 4.38 -9.89
CA ARG A 71 9.70 5.11 -9.21
C ARG A 71 10.15 4.40 -7.95
N ASN A 72 9.20 3.96 -7.12
CA ASN A 72 9.52 3.21 -5.91
C ASN A 72 10.22 1.88 -6.24
N LYS A 73 9.78 1.18 -7.27
CA LYS A 73 10.39 -0.08 -7.70
C LYS A 73 11.82 0.12 -8.23
N ILE A 74 12.09 1.21 -8.95
CA ILE A 74 13.45 1.57 -9.40
C ILE A 74 14.36 1.83 -8.19
N LYS A 75 13.88 2.56 -7.17
CA LYS A 75 14.62 2.77 -5.92
C LYS A 75 14.95 1.44 -5.23
N GLU A 76 13.98 0.55 -5.08
CA GLU A 76 14.18 -0.79 -4.50
C GLU A 76 15.28 -1.56 -5.26
N ILE A 77 15.21 -1.59 -6.60
CA ILE A 77 16.18 -2.30 -7.43
C ILE A 77 17.58 -1.73 -7.25
N GLU A 78 17.74 -0.41 -7.23
CA GLU A 78 19.04 0.22 -7.04
C GLU A 78 19.60 0.02 -5.63
N LEU A 79 18.77 0.13 -4.61
CA LEU A 79 19.16 -0.13 -3.22
C LEU A 79 19.62 -1.59 -3.04
N ASN A 80 18.90 -2.55 -3.58
CA ASN A 80 19.25 -3.97 -3.49
C ASN A 80 20.60 -4.30 -4.16
N LYS A 81 21.04 -3.51 -5.14
CA LYS A 81 22.37 -3.66 -5.75
C LYS A 81 23.50 -3.08 -4.91
N LYS A 82 23.21 -2.10 -4.07
CA LYS A 82 24.22 -1.26 -3.39
C LYS A 82 24.33 -1.52 -1.91
N ILE A 83 23.25 -1.97 -1.30
CA ILE A 83 23.16 -2.14 0.14
C ILE A 83 22.83 -3.63 0.43
N GLU A 84 23.87 -4.43 0.66
CA GLU A 84 23.67 -5.80 1.13
C GLU A 84 23.15 -5.78 2.56
N ASN A 85 21.98 -6.42 2.78
CA ASN A 85 21.41 -6.67 4.11
C ASN A 85 21.08 -5.44 5.00
N ALA A 86 20.75 -4.28 4.41
CA ALA A 86 20.20 -3.20 5.21
C ALA A 86 18.90 -3.64 5.89
N LYS A 87 18.97 -3.96 7.18
CA LYS A 87 17.80 -4.28 8.02
C LYS A 87 17.64 -3.16 9.03
N ILE A 88 16.55 -2.41 8.92
CA ILE A 88 16.13 -1.53 10.02
C ILE A 88 15.51 -2.42 11.11
N LYS A 89 15.84 -2.12 12.37
CA LYS A 89 15.19 -2.77 13.51
C LYS A 89 13.71 -2.39 13.52
N GLU A 90 12.86 -3.30 13.94
CA GLU A 90 11.40 -3.09 13.96
C GLU A 90 11.00 -1.84 14.74
N ASP A 91 11.64 -1.59 15.89
CA ASP A 91 11.36 -0.41 16.71
C ASP A 91 11.74 0.91 16.03
N ASP A 92 12.82 0.90 15.24
CA ASP A 92 13.22 2.09 14.49
C ASP A 92 12.28 2.32 13.30
N LEU A 93 11.83 1.26 12.63
CA LEU A 93 10.81 1.37 11.58
C LEU A 93 9.49 1.96 12.13
N LYS A 94 9.06 1.52 13.32
CA LYS A 94 7.87 2.10 13.98
C LYS A 94 8.01 3.59 14.25
N LYS A 95 9.14 4.02 14.82
CA LYS A 95 9.41 5.45 15.06
C LYS A 95 9.37 6.27 13.77
N ILE A 96 9.97 5.73 12.72
CA ILE A 96 10.01 6.34 11.39
C ILE A 96 8.61 6.48 10.80
N LEU A 97 7.80 5.42 10.88
CA LEU A 97 6.40 5.46 10.44
C LEU A 97 5.60 6.53 11.19
N LEU A 98 5.70 6.57 12.51
CA LEU A 98 5.01 7.58 13.30
C LEU A 98 5.50 9.01 12.95
N SER A 99 6.80 9.20 12.78
CA SER A 99 7.36 10.49 12.32
C SER A 99 6.81 10.87 10.93
N TYR A 100 6.73 9.94 9.99
CA TYR A 100 6.15 10.20 8.66
C TYR A 100 4.69 10.60 8.74
N PHE A 101 3.90 9.93 9.58
CA PHE A 101 2.46 10.16 9.70
C PHE A 101 2.08 11.28 10.68
N SER A 102 3.03 11.82 11.47
CA SER A 102 2.78 12.94 12.40
C SER A 102 2.22 14.19 11.71
N ARG A 103 2.63 14.46 10.47
CA ARG A 103 2.08 15.54 9.63
C ARG A 103 0.59 15.43 9.33
N PHE A 104 0.01 14.24 9.56
CA PHE A 104 -1.44 13.97 9.44
C PHE A 104 -2.10 13.87 10.83
N ASN A 105 -1.45 14.38 11.89
CA ASN A 105 -1.88 14.27 13.29
C ASN A 105 -2.00 12.83 13.81
N ILE A 106 -1.24 11.90 13.22
CA ILE A 106 -1.15 10.50 13.63
C ILE A 106 0.15 10.30 14.39
N ASN A 107 0.08 10.27 15.74
CA ASN A 107 1.24 10.29 16.62
C ASN A 107 1.42 9.03 17.45
N THR A 108 0.49 8.08 17.35
CA THR A 108 0.53 6.81 18.08
C THR A 108 0.30 5.62 17.15
N GLU A 109 0.80 4.44 17.55
CA GLU A 109 0.59 3.20 16.79
C GLU A 109 -0.92 2.89 16.62
N ILE A 110 -1.71 3.11 17.66
CA ILE A 110 -3.17 2.87 17.63
C ILE A 110 -3.84 3.80 16.59
N GLN A 111 -3.44 5.07 16.56
CA GLN A 111 -3.96 6.00 15.55
C GLN A 111 -3.55 5.58 14.14
N LEU A 112 -2.30 5.14 13.96
CA LEU A 112 -1.81 4.66 12.66
C LEU A 112 -2.58 3.41 12.20
N GLU A 113 -2.77 2.44 13.08
CA GLU A 113 -3.53 1.23 12.75
C GLU A 113 -4.98 1.53 12.38
N ASN A 114 -5.64 2.41 13.14
CA ASN A 114 -7.01 2.84 12.85
C ASN A 114 -7.09 3.57 11.50
N PHE A 115 -6.14 4.46 11.21
CA PHE A 115 -6.06 5.16 9.94
C PHE A 115 -5.87 4.19 8.76
N LEU A 116 -4.92 3.27 8.85
CA LEU A 116 -4.67 2.28 7.80
C LEU A 116 -5.89 1.37 7.58
N LYS A 117 -6.55 0.96 8.66
CA LYS A 117 -7.78 0.16 8.60
C LYS A 117 -8.92 0.93 7.95
N GLN A 118 -9.14 2.19 8.34
CA GLN A 118 -10.19 3.05 7.76
C GLN A 118 -9.96 3.27 6.27
N LYS A 119 -8.74 3.54 5.85
CA LYS A 119 -8.36 3.75 4.44
C LYS A 119 -8.15 2.43 3.68
N LYS A 120 -8.32 1.27 4.34
CA LYS A 120 -8.13 -0.09 3.78
C LYS A 120 -6.76 -0.29 3.13
N ILE A 121 -5.72 0.22 3.75
CA ILE A 121 -4.33 0.15 3.28
C ILE A 121 -3.60 -0.98 3.99
N ASN A 122 -2.81 -1.75 3.26
CA ASN A 122 -2.00 -2.82 3.81
C ASN A 122 -0.79 -2.24 4.57
N LYS A 123 -0.67 -2.56 5.87
CA LYS A 123 0.43 -2.08 6.73
C LYS A 123 1.80 -2.46 6.17
N LYS A 124 2.00 -3.71 5.74
CA LYS A 124 3.28 -4.18 5.17
C LYS A 124 3.66 -3.42 3.89
N TYR A 125 2.67 -3.04 3.08
CA TYR A 125 2.90 -2.21 1.90
C TYR A 125 3.49 -0.86 2.28
N ILE A 126 2.91 -0.18 3.27
CA ILE A 126 3.37 1.12 3.75
C ILE A 126 4.74 1.02 4.42
N GLU A 127 4.94 0.03 5.26
CA GLU A 127 6.23 -0.22 5.92
C GLU A 127 7.34 -0.35 4.86
N LYS A 128 7.13 -1.21 3.86
CA LYS A 128 8.09 -1.40 2.77
C LYS A 128 8.34 -0.11 1.98
N LYS A 129 7.27 0.61 1.64
CA LYS A 129 7.36 1.85 0.86
C LYS A 129 8.14 2.93 1.61
N ILE A 130 7.80 3.20 2.86
CA ILE A 130 8.47 4.22 3.67
C ILE A 130 9.92 3.83 3.94
N TYR A 131 10.17 2.55 4.22
CA TYR A 131 11.51 2.02 4.35
C TYR A 131 12.38 2.30 3.11
N THR A 132 11.84 2.00 1.92
CA THR A 132 12.53 2.27 0.65
C THR A 132 12.86 3.75 0.48
N GLU A 133 11.91 4.65 0.81
CA GLU A 133 12.13 6.09 0.70
C GLU A 133 13.25 6.58 1.64
N ILE A 134 13.30 6.07 2.85
CA ILE A 134 14.32 6.46 3.83
C ILE A 134 15.70 5.98 3.40
N LEU A 135 15.84 4.70 3.08
CA LEU A 135 17.11 4.17 2.60
C LEU A 135 17.58 4.89 1.32
N TRP A 136 16.64 5.24 0.46
CA TRP A 136 16.97 6.00 -0.74
C TRP A 136 17.52 7.39 -0.40
N ASN A 137 16.88 8.10 0.53
CA ASN A 137 17.34 9.42 0.97
C ASN A 137 18.71 9.34 1.64
N GLU A 138 18.95 8.36 2.51
CA GLU A 138 20.26 8.11 3.11
C GLU A 138 21.32 7.79 2.05
N TYR A 139 20.99 6.90 1.12
CA TYR A 139 21.91 6.55 0.03
C TYR A 139 22.30 7.75 -0.83
N ILE A 140 21.33 8.61 -1.20
CA ILE A 140 21.59 9.82 -1.97
C ILE A 140 22.43 10.81 -1.16
N PHE A 141 22.11 11.02 0.12
CA PHE A 141 22.86 11.92 0.99
C PHE A 141 24.33 11.51 1.17
N VAL A 142 24.62 10.21 1.26
CA VAL A 142 25.99 9.70 1.40
C VAL A 142 26.76 9.79 0.08
N LYS A 143 26.05 9.70 -1.05
CA LYS A 143 26.68 9.64 -2.37
C LYS A 143 27.03 11.02 -2.93
N TYR A 144 26.29 12.06 -2.57
CA TYR A 144 26.40 13.43 -3.10
C TYR A 144 26.55 14.46 -1.99
#